data_61fd650c41b5bf405c3af8d916b218d7
#
_entry.id   61fd650c41b5bf405c3af8d916b218d7
#
_cell.length_a   1.000
_cell.length_b   1.000
_cell.length_c   1.000
_cell.angle_alpha   90.00
_cell.angle_beta   90.00
_cell.angle_gamma   90.00
#
_symmetry.space_group_name_H-M   'P 1'
#
loop_
_entity.id
_entity.type
_entity.pdbx_description
1 polymer ?
#
loop_
_entity_poly.entity_id
_entity_poly.type
_entity_poly.pdbx_seq_one_letter_code
_entity_poly.pdbx_strand_id
1 'polypeptide(L)'
;MKIYKHNKQILSIVYKDEDWVKGLNFITPEDMYIQVGSWWYQRGKKLDSHVHNDFERIATRTQEMTYVKKGSMRVLLYDNNHNYLEDYILEEGDTAVFAYGGHGYEILEDDTQIIESKNGPFIDVETDKTKF
;
A
#
# COMPACT_ATOMS: atom_id res chain seq x y z
N MET A 1 -0.67 12.97 -3.87
CA MET A 1 -0.12 11.94 -2.94
C MET A 1 -0.07 12.48 -1.52
N LYS A 2 -0.56 11.75 -0.54
CA LYS A 2 -0.57 12.14 0.88
C LYS A 2 0.13 11.06 1.72
N ILE A 3 0.96 11.50 2.70
CA ILE A 3 1.70 10.61 3.60
C ILE A 3 1.20 10.84 5.03
N TYR A 4 0.69 9.80 5.65
CA TYR A 4 0.25 9.77 7.05
C TYR A 4 1.40 9.29 7.92
N LYS A 5 1.71 10.04 8.98
CA LYS A 5 2.84 9.75 9.89
C LYS A 5 2.43 9.85 11.35
N HIS A 6 3.03 9.00 12.17
CA HIS A 6 2.99 9.11 13.63
C HIS A 6 4.39 8.89 14.18
N ASN A 7 4.86 9.78 15.09
CA ASN A 7 6.20 9.70 15.69
C ASN A 7 7.33 9.50 14.65
N LYS A 8 7.30 10.26 13.56
CA LYS A 8 8.22 10.19 12.41
C LYS A 8 8.15 8.92 11.54
N GLN A 9 7.37 7.92 11.94
CA GLN A 9 7.15 6.71 11.15
C GLN A 9 6.02 6.93 10.13
N ILE A 10 6.20 6.43 8.91
CA ILE A 10 5.14 6.41 7.91
C ILE A 10 4.16 5.31 8.29
N LEU A 11 2.90 5.69 8.54
CA LEU A 11 1.80 4.74 8.72
C LEU A 11 1.27 4.30 7.37
N SER A 12 0.91 5.28 6.52
CA SER A 12 0.34 5.03 5.21
C SER A 12 0.76 6.07 4.18
N ILE A 13 0.84 5.65 2.92
CA ILE A 13 1.01 6.52 1.75
C ILE A 13 -0.23 6.33 0.88
N VAL A 14 -0.95 7.42 0.60
CA VAL A 14 -2.11 7.43 -0.29
C VAL A 14 -1.73 8.06 -1.62
N TYR A 15 -1.98 7.33 -2.69
CA TYR A 15 -1.79 7.75 -4.08
C TYR A 15 -3.14 7.67 -4.79
N LYS A 16 -3.70 8.84 -5.05
CA LYS A 16 -5.02 9.01 -5.65
C LYS A 16 -4.96 8.83 -7.17
N ASP A 17 -6.10 8.57 -7.80
CA ASP A 17 -6.19 8.47 -9.25
C ASP A 17 -5.66 9.74 -9.95
N GLU A 18 -5.89 10.91 -9.39
CA GLU A 18 -5.39 12.20 -9.87
C GLU A 18 -3.87 12.43 -9.69
N ASP A 19 -3.20 11.64 -8.88
CA ASP A 19 -1.76 11.78 -8.60
C ASP A 19 -0.87 11.17 -9.69
N TRP A 20 -1.44 10.44 -10.64
CA TRP A 20 -0.68 9.77 -11.68
C TRP A 20 0.13 10.73 -12.53
N VAL A 21 1.41 10.40 -12.75
CA VAL A 21 2.33 11.17 -13.60
C VAL A 21 2.89 10.29 -14.72
N LYS A 22 3.26 10.92 -15.85
CA LYS A 22 3.84 10.23 -17.00
C LYS A 22 5.22 9.65 -16.66
N GLY A 23 5.49 8.43 -17.13
CA GLY A 23 6.71 7.69 -16.90
C GLY A 23 6.58 6.67 -15.77
N LEU A 24 7.72 6.18 -15.30
CA LEU A 24 7.83 5.34 -14.10
C LEU A 24 7.99 6.27 -12.88
N ASN A 25 7.17 6.06 -11.87
CA ASN A 25 7.23 6.81 -10.63
C ASN A 25 7.07 5.85 -9.43
N PHE A 26 8.08 5.78 -8.56
CA PHE A 26 7.98 5.04 -7.31
C PHE A 26 7.37 5.93 -6.22
N ILE A 27 6.30 5.45 -5.60
CA ILE A 27 5.56 6.17 -4.55
C ILE A 27 6.04 5.82 -3.15
N THR A 28 6.76 4.71 -2.99
CA THR A 28 7.35 4.28 -1.72
C THR A 28 8.83 4.68 -1.62
N PRO A 29 9.31 5.07 -0.42
CA PRO A 29 10.74 5.18 -0.14
C PRO A 29 11.50 3.88 -0.41
N GLU A 30 12.79 3.99 -0.78
CA GLU A 30 13.63 2.85 -1.17
C GLU A 30 13.90 1.85 -0.02
N ASP A 31 13.79 2.30 1.22
CA ASP A 31 14.01 1.50 2.43
C ASP A 31 12.77 0.74 2.90
N MET A 32 11.63 0.89 2.22
CA MET A 32 10.45 0.10 2.51
C MET A 32 10.55 -1.31 1.93
N TYR A 33 9.98 -2.29 2.64
CA TYR A 33 10.00 -3.70 2.23
C TYR A 33 9.13 -3.99 1.01
N ILE A 34 8.10 -3.17 0.79
CA ILE A 34 7.29 -3.20 -0.41
C ILE A 34 7.62 -1.98 -1.28
N GLN A 35 7.92 -2.22 -2.55
CA GLN A 35 8.18 -1.17 -3.52
C GLN A 35 6.99 -1.06 -4.46
N VAL A 36 6.32 0.09 -4.44
CA VAL A 36 5.14 0.35 -5.25
C VAL A 36 5.44 1.48 -6.22
N GLY A 37 5.24 1.20 -7.50
CA GLY A 37 5.46 2.16 -8.59
C GLY A 37 4.27 2.24 -9.53
N SER A 38 3.99 3.43 -10.04
CA SER A 38 3.01 3.69 -11.08
C SER A 38 3.71 3.87 -12.43
N TRP A 39 3.05 3.39 -13.51
CA TRP A 39 3.57 3.50 -14.87
C TRP A 39 2.52 4.14 -15.77
N TRP A 40 2.92 5.21 -16.44
CA TRP A 40 2.08 5.86 -17.44
C TRP A 40 2.87 6.12 -18.72
N TYR A 41 2.68 5.28 -19.71
CA TYR A 41 3.36 5.37 -20.98
C TYR A 41 2.39 5.45 -22.15
N GLN A 42 2.84 6.03 -23.25
CA GLN A 42 2.12 6.07 -24.52
C GLN A 42 2.25 4.73 -25.25
N ARG A 43 1.30 4.47 -26.16
CA ARG A 43 1.32 3.30 -27.04
C ARG A 43 2.65 3.20 -27.79
N GLY A 44 3.21 2.01 -27.86
CA GLY A 44 4.48 1.71 -28.54
C GLY A 44 5.73 1.87 -27.68
N LYS A 45 5.62 2.40 -26.44
CA LYS A 45 6.76 2.35 -25.51
C LYS A 45 7.13 0.91 -25.21
N LYS A 46 8.41 0.59 -25.39
CA LYS A 46 9.00 -0.70 -25.00
C LYS A 46 9.83 -0.50 -23.74
N LEU A 47 9.72 -1.44 -22.82
CA LEU A 47 10.56 -1.56 -21.63
C LEU A 47 11.46 -2.78 -21.83
N ASP A 48 12.72 -2.68 -21.43
CA ASP A 48 13.69 -3.75 -21.60
C ASP A 48 13.31 -4.97 -20.78
N SER A 49 13.40 -6.13 -21.41
CA SER A 49 13.22 -7.42 -20.72
C SER A 49 14.36 -7.63 -19.73
N HIS A 50 14.06 -8.11 -18.54
CA HIS A 50 15.05 -8.32 -17.50
C HIS A 50 14.68 -9.51 -16.61
N VAL A 51 15.65 -9.95 -15.83
CA VAL A 51 15.47 -10.89 -14.72
C VAL A 51 15.93 -10.20 -13.44
N HIS A 52 15.28 -10.51 -12.33
CA HIS A 52 15.74 -10.04 -11.02
C HIS A 52 16.83 -10.97 -10.50
N ASN A 53 17.92 -10.41 -10.01
CA ASN A 53 18.99 -11.18 -9.39
C ASN A 53 18.58 -11.66 -8.01
N ASP A 54 19.07 -12.85 -7.64
CA ASP A 54 18.91 -13.37 -6.28
C ASP A 54 19.83 -12.61 -5.33
N PHE A 55 19.29 -12.10 -4.25
CA PHE A 55 20.03 -11.55 -3.13
C PHE A 55 19.17 -11.58 -1.86
N GLU A 56 19.84 -11.60 -0.71
CA GLU A 56 19.15 -11.61 0.58
C GLU A 56 18.42 -10.28 0.83
N ARG A 57 17.14 -10.37 1.24
CA ARG A 57 16.33 -9.26 1.71
C ARG A 57 15.80 -9.58 3.10
N ILE A 58 16.07 -8.71 4.06
CA ILE A 58 15.57 -8.87 5.43
C ILE A 58 14.33 -7.99 5.59
N ALA A 59 13.18 -8.63 5.80
CA ALA A 59 11.94 -7.96 6.14
C ALA A 59 11.47 -8.46 7.52
N THR A 60 11.32 -7.54 8.47
CA THR A 60 10.99 -7.85 9.87
C THR A 60 9.52 -7.60 10.21
N ARG A 61 8.74 -7.20 9.24
CA ARG A 61 7.29 -6.97 9.34
C ARG A 61 6.61 -7.08 7.98
N THR A 62 5.32 -7.29 7.99
CA THR A 62 4.49 -7.17 6.81
C THR A 62 4.25 -5.69 6.50
N GLN A 63 4.47 -5.31 5.25
CA GLN A 63 3.96 -4.09 4.66
C GLN A 63 3.06 -4.50 3.50
N GLU A 64 1.99 -3.75 3.28
CA GLU A 64 1.04 -4.10 2.24
C GLU A 64 0.56 -2.88 1.45
N MET A 65 0.03 -3.12 0.27
CA MET A 65 -0.65 -2.13 -0.53
C MET A 65 -2.04 -2.62 -0.92
N THR A 66 -2.97 -1.69 -1.05
CA THR A 66 -4.29 -1.93 -1.60
C THR A 66 -4.53 -1.02 -2.80
N TYR A 67 -5.24 -1.53 -3.80
CA TYR A 67 -5.74 -0.78 -4.95
C TYR A 67 -7.24 -0.99 -5.08
N VAL A 68 -8.00 0.08 -5.10
CA VAL A 68 -9.45 0.03 -5.28
C VAL A 68 -9.76 -0.04 -6.78
N LYS A 69 -10.18 -1.22 -7.22
CA LYS A 69 -10.58 -1.45 -8.61
C LYS A 69 -11.99 -0.91 -8.89
N LYS A 70 -12.87 -0.94 -7.89
CA LYS A 70 -14.27 -0.51 -7.97
C LYS A 70 -14.81 -0.23 -6.58
N GLY A 71 -15.70 0.76 -6.46
CA GLY A 71 -16.34 1.13 -5.21
C GLY A 71 -15.45 1.96 -4.30
N SER A 72 -15.69 1.88 -3.00
CA SER A 72 -14.94 2.68 -2.02
C SER A 72 -14.81 1.99 -0.67
N MET A 73 -13.77 2.36 0.07
CA MET A 73 -13.55 1.91 1.44
C MET A 73 -13.03 3.04 2.32
N ARG A 74 -13.39 3.00 3.60
CA ARG A 74 -12.74 3.79 4.65
C ARG A 74 -11.57 3.00 5.21
N VAL A 75 -10.43 3.66 5.36
CA VAL A 75 -9.25 3.14 6.04
C VAL A 75 -9.14 3.83 7.38
N LEU A 76 -9.01 3.04 8.46
CA LEU A 76 -8.76 3.53 9.81
C LEU A 76 -7.29 3.29 10.16
N LEU A 77 -6.60 4.29 10.70
CA LEU A 77 -5.20 4.20 11.12
C LEU A 77 -5.07 4.20 12.63
N TYR A 78 -4.19 3.35 13.12
CA TYR A 78 -3.89 3.16 14.54
C TYR A 78 -2.38 3.22 14.78
N ASP A 79 -1.98 3.63 15.99
CA ASP A 79 -0.60 3.47 16.44
C ASP A 79 -0.29 2.01 16.84
N ASN A 80 0.97 1.74 17.23
CA ASN A 80 1.38 0.41 17.68
C ASN A 80 0.76 -0.03 19.02
N ASN A 81 0.09 0.87 19.74
CA ASN A 81 -0.64 0.59 20.98
C ASN A 81 -2.15 0.43 20.75
N HIS A 82 -2.56 0.33 19.48
CA HIS A 82 -3.94 0.18 19.04
C HIS A 82 -4.82 1.42 19.28
N ASN A 83 -4.24 2.60 19.53
CA ASN A 83 -5.00 3.83 19.64
C ASN A 83 -5.36 4.34 18.25
N TYR A 84 -6.63 4.65 18.04
CA TYR A 84 -7.10 5.29 16.81
C TYR A 84 -6.44 6.66 16.62
N LEU A 85 -6.01 6.95 15.41
CA LEU A 85 -5.37 8.21 15.05
C LEU A 85 -6.22 9.04 14.10
N GLU A 86 -6.53 8.51 12.94
CA GLU A 86 -7.31 9.17 11.89
C GLU A 86 -7.83 8.17 10.87
N ASP A 87 -8.69 8.61 9.97
CA ASP A 87 -9.16 7.82 8.85
C ASP A 87 -9.15 8.60 7.52
N TYR A 88 -9.33 7.89 6.43
CA TYR A 88 -9.52 8.45 5.10
C TYR A 88 -10.29 7.49 4.20
N ILE A 89 -10.81 8.01 3.09
CA ILE A 89 -11.54 7.22 2.09
C ILE A 89 -10.66 7.01 0.86
N LEU A 90 -10.67 5.78 0.38
CA LEU A 90 -10.17 5.39 -0.94
C LEU A 90 -11.36 5.09 -1.85
N GLU A 91 -11.28 5.61 -3.05
CA GLU A 91 -12.27 5.45 -4.12
C GLU A 91 -11.65 4.69 -5.29
N GLU A 92 -12.44 4.39 -6.31
CA GLU A 92 -11.99 3.71 -7.53
C GLU A 92 -10.76 4.39 -8.14
N GLY A 93 -9.71 3.62 -8.42
CA GLY A 93 -8.42 4.11 -8.93
C GLY A 93 -7.39 4.44 -7.85
N ASP A 94 -7.80 4.59 -6.60
CA ASP A 94 -6.92 4.95 -5.50
C ASP A 94 -6.07 3.77 -5.00
N THR A 95 -4.89 4.09 -4.51
CA THR A 95 -3.95 3.15 -3.89
C THR A 95 -3.53 3.64 -2.52
N ALA A 96 -3.41 2.73 -1.55
CA ALA A 96 -2.74 3.00 -0.28
C ALA A 96 -1.66 1.97 0.00
N VAL A 97 -0.58 2.40 0.63
CA VAL A 97 0.50 1.54 1.14
C VAL A 97 0.54 1.67 2.65
N PHE A 98 0.63 0.57 3.37
CA PHE A 98 0.68 0.49 4.83
C PHE A 98 2.05 0.02 5.28
N ALA A 99 2.74 0.83 6.09
CA ALA A 99 4.12 0.59 6.49
C ALA A 99 4.26 0.23 7.96
N TYR A 100 3.66 1.02 8.84
CA TYR A 100 3.74 0.88 10.30
C TYR A 100 2.37 1.13 10.94
N GLY A 101 2.27 0.80 12.24
CA GLY A 101 1.03 0.91 13.00
C GLY A 101 -0.01 -0.13 12.60
N GLY A 102 -1.21 0.06 13.09
CA GLY A 102 -2.37 -0.74 12.73
C GLY A 102 -3.22 -0.06 11.67
N HIS A 103 -3.97 -0.86 10.94
CA HIS A 103 -4.99 -0.34 10.03
C HIS A 103 -6.21 -1.27 10.03
N GLY A 104 -7.36 -0.68 9.71
CA GLY A 104 -8.63 -1.39 9.54
C GLY A 104 -9.38 -0.86 8.33
N TYR A 105 -10.38 -1.60 7.88
CA TYR A 105 -11.15 -1.28 6.69
C TYR A 105 -12.65 -1.35 6.95
N GLU A 106 -13.39 -0.42 6.37
CA GLU A 106 -14.84 -0.46 6.26
C GLU A 106 -15.22 -0.30 4.79
N ILE A 107 -15.97 -1.26 4.25
CA ILE A 107 -16.47 -1.18 2.88
C ILE A 107 -17.68 -0.25 2.85
N LEU A 108 -17.66 0.74 1.97
CA LEU A 108 -18.67 1.80 1.92
C LEU A 108 -19.71 1.61 0.81
N GLU A 109 -19.42 0.81 -0.21
CA GLU A 109 -20.31 0.55 -1.32
C GLU A 109 -20.45 -0.95 -1.60
N ASP A 110 -21.61 -1.35 -2.09
CA ASP A 110 -21.85 -2.72 -2.56
C ASP A 110 -20.91 -3.07 -3.73
N ASP A 111 -20.54 -4.32 -3.84
CA ASP A 111 -19.67 -4.84 -4.91
C ASP A 111 -18.28 -4.17 -4.99
N THR A 112 -17.78 -3.60 -3.91
CA THR A 112 -16.43 -3.06 -3.83
C THR A 112 -15.39 -4.16 -4.10
N GLN A 113 -14.46 -3.88 -5.00
CA GLN A 113 -13.39 -4.80 -5.42
C GLN A 113 -12.02 -4.16 -5.16
N ILE A 114 -11.18 -4.86 -4.40
CA ILE A 114 -9.87 -4.39 -3.99
C ILE A 114 -8.84 -5.47 -4.30
N ILE A 115 -7.66 -5.07 -4.79
CA ILE A 115 -6.48 -5.92 -4.85
C ILE A 115 -5.57 -5.55 -3.69
N GLU A 116 -5.17 -6.53 -2.91
CA GLU A 116 -4.15 -6.42 -1.87
C GLU A 116 -2.87 -7.13 -2.32
N SER A 117 -1.73 -6.54 -2.04
CA SER A 117 -0.40 -7.14 -2.22
C SER A 117 0.44 -6.84 -0.99
N LYS A 118 1.23 -7.81 -0.55
CA LYS A 118 2.14 -7.66 0.61
C LYS A 118 3.43 -8.44 0.40
N ASN A 119 4.47 -8.04 1.12
CA ASN A 119 5.68 -8.85 1.13
C ASN A 119 5.43 -10.17 1.87
N GLY A 120 6.05 -11.23 1.38
CA GLY A 120 6.00 -12.58 1.94
C GLY A 120 7.38 -13.07 2.41
N PRO A 121 7.51 -14.36 2.68
CA PRO A 121 6.47 -15.39 2.57
C PRO A 121 5.41 -15.31 3.67
N PHE A 122 4.21 -15.81 3.39
CA PHE A 122 3.14 -15.96 4.37
C PHE A 122 3.32 -17.29 5.15
N ILE A 123 3.20 -17.25 6.47
CA ILE A 123 3.24 -18.43 7.34
C ILE A 123 1.82 -18.74 7.79
N ASP A 124 1.26 -17.92 8.67
CA ASP A 124 -0.12 -17.99 9.15
C ASP A 124 -0.58 -16.62 9.67
N VAL A 125 -1.88 -16.51 9.95
CA VAL A 125 -2.49 -15.24 10.39
C VAL A 125 -1.98 -14.81 11.77
N GLU A 126 -1.76 -15.77 12.68
CA GLU A 126 -1.38 -15.49 14.07
C GLU A 126 0.05 -14.96 14.16
N THR A 127 0.94 -15.49 13.30
CA THR A 127 2.31 -14.98 13.17
C THR A 127 2.36 -13.62 12.47
N ASP A 128 1.51 -13.40 11.47
CA ASP A 128 1.53 -12.21 10.64
C ASP A 128 0.92 -11.00 11.35
N LYS A 129 -0.16 -11.17 12.11
CA LYS A 129 -0.92 -10.03 12.68
C LYS A 129 -1.64 -10.33 13.99
N THR A 130 -1.77 -9.30 14.81
CA THR A 130 -2.65 -9.27 15.98
C THR A 130 -3.90 -8.48 15.65
N LYS A 131 -5.08 -9.08 15.84
CA LYS A 131 -6.38 -8.40 15.69
C LYS A 131 -6.77 -7.72 16.98
N PHE A 132 -7.40 -6.57 16.90
CA PHE A 132 -7.93 -5.79 18.03
C PHE A 132 -9.20 -5.04 17.64
#